data_717e6e5ff36ea013c43a98fa3c2081cc
#
_entry.id   717e6e5ff36ea013c43a98fa3c2081cc
#
_cell.length_a   1.000
_cell.length_b   1.000
_cell.length_c   1.000
_cell.angle_alpha   90.00
_cell.angle_beta   90.00
_cell.angle_gamma   90.00
#
_symmetry.space_group_name_H-M   'P 1'
#
loop_
_entity.id
_entity.type
_entity.pdbx_description
1 polymer ?
#
loop_
_entity_poly.entity_id
_entity_poly.type
_entity_poly.pdbx_seq_one_letter_code
_entity_poly.pdbx_strand_id
1 'polypeptide(L)'
;MKPCPILGLALVFGLTASQPLLADDPLAAAREVEQALHLKPDLANGRKVYLVCSVCHQPEGWGTTDGTYPQIAGQYAEVTIKQLADIRARNRDNPIMLPFAMTNSLTIQDIADVSYYIEHFPMDPDNGVGPGTDLELGQRLYEENCVDCHGERGQGVPEKPSPLLQGQQYRYLV
;
A
#
# COMPACT_ATOMS: atom_id res chain seq x y z
N MET A 1 -8.17 -73.95 31.28
CA MET A 1 -7.19 -73.06 30.59
C MET A 1 -7.99 -72.09 29.73
N LYS A 2 -8.02 -70.84 30.11
CA LYS A 2 -8.75 -69.78 29.40
C LYS A 2 -7.73 -68.95 28.53
N PRO A 3 -8.03 -68.63 27.28
CA PRO A 3 -7.11 -67.82 26.46
C PRO A 3 -7.22 -66.35 26.85
N CYS A 4 -6.06 -65.69 26.90
CA CYS A 4 -5.87 -64.27 27.15
C CYS A 4 -6.10 -63.50 25.85
N PRO A 5 -6.86 -62.38 25.83
CA PRO A 5 -7.00 -61.56 24.64
C PRO A 5 -5.80 -60.61 24.50
N ILE A 6 -5.16 -60.65 23.33
CA ILE A 6 -4.11 -59.73 22.92
C ILE A 6 -4.78 -58.40 22.50
N LEU A 7 -4.55 -57.36 23.29
CA LEU A 7 -5.00 -56.00 22.96
C LEU A 7 -4.05 -55.41 21.91
N GLY A 8 -4.53 -55.29 20.66
CA GLY A 8 -3.79 -54.62 19.60
C GLY A 8 -3.81 -53.10 19.77
N LEU A 9 -2.66 -52.51 20.03
CA LEU A 9 -2.47 -51.08 20.08
C LEU A 9 -2.37 -50.54 18.65
N ALA A 10 -3.44 -49.91 18.15
CA ALA A 10 -3.44 -49.23 16.87
C ALA A 10 -2.71 -47.86 17.03
N LEU A 11 -1.52 -47.76 16.47
CA LEU A 11 -0.81 -46.48 16.31
C LEU A 11 -1.51 -45.67 15.22
N VAL A 12 -2.26 -44.66 15.63
CA VAL A 12 -2.79 -43.64 14.72
C VAL A 12 -1.63 -42.67 14.38
N PHE A 13 -1.05 -42.85 13.21
CA PHE A 13 -0.15 -41.84 12.62
C PHE A 13 -0.99 -40.60 12.21
N GLY A 14 -0.99 -39.59 13.04
CA GLY A 14 -1.53 -38.28 12.67
C GLY A 14 -0.68 -37.65 11.56
N LEU A 15 -1.20 -37.59 10.33
CA LEU A 15 -0.66 -36.72 9.29
C LEU A 15 -0.87 -35.30 9.76
N THR A 16 0.19 -34.69 10.29
CA THR A 16 0.25 -33.22 10.39
C THR A 16 0.41 -32.67 8.99
N ALA A 17 -0.68 -32.23 8.39
CA ALA A 17 -0.65 -31.43 7.17
C ALA A 17 0.10 -30.15 7.51
N SER A 18 1.37 -30.06 7.10
CA SER A 18 2.12 -28.80 7.10
C SER A 18 1.38 -27.84 6.18
N GLN A 19 0.71 -26.83 6.76
CA GLN A 19 0.14 -25.75 5.96
C GLN A 19 1.31 -25.07 5.25
N PRO A 20 1.24 -24.87 3.92
CA PRO A 20 2.25 -24.11 3.23
C PRO A 20 2.27 -22.70 3.85
N LEU A 21 3.45 -22.21 4.19
CA LEU A 21 3.67 -20.82 4.53
C LEU A 21 3.09 -19.99 3.38
N LEU A 22 2.20 -19.06 3.72
CA LEU A 22 1.50 -18.15 2.79
C LEU A 22 2.44 -17.12 2.11
N ALA A 23 3.67 -17.50 1.80
CA ALA A 23 4.70 -16.59 1.30
C ALA A 23 4.62 -16.28 -0.20
N ASP A 24 3.82 -17.01 -1.00
CA ASP A 24 3.82 -16.87 -2.46
C ASP A 24 2.40 -16.96 -3.09
N ASP A 25 1.45 -16.23 -2.54
CA ASP A 25 0.16 -16.08 -3.21
C ASP A 25 0.17 -14.79 -4.06
N PRO A 26 0.32 -14.90 -5.39
CA PRO A 26 0.40 -13.73 -6.28
C PRO A 26 -0.88 -12.90 -6.29
N LEU A 27 -1.99 -13.44 -5.78
CA LEU A 27 -3.28 -12.74 -5.70
C LEU A 27 -3.58 -12.18 -4.30
N ALA A 28 -2.69 -12.34 -3.32
CA ALA A 28 -2.93 -11.90 -1.95
C ALA A 28 -3.21 -10.40 -1.89
N ALA A 29 -2.35 -9.59 -2.52
CA ALA A 29 -2.54 -8.13 -2.58
C ALA A 29 -3.86 -7.75 -3.27
N ALA A 30 -4.19 -8.38 -4.40
CA ALA A 30 -5.41 -8.07 -5.13
C ALA A 30 -6.67 -8.37 -4.31
N ARG A 31 -6.70 -9.49 -3.59
CA ARG A 31 -7.82 -9.82 -2.70
C ARG A 31 -7.93 -8.86 -1.52
N GLU A 32 -6.81 -8.43 -0.96
CA GLU A 32 -6.79 -7.47 0.14
C GLU A 32 -7.30 -6.10 -0.32
N VAL A 33 -6.87 -5.64 -1.50
CA VAL A 33 -7.37 -4.41 -2.13
C VAL A 33 -8.88 -4.48 -2.32
N GLU A 34 -9.38 -5.56 -2.92
CA GLU A 34 -10.81 -5.76 -3.13
C GLU A 34 -11.59 -5.72 -1.81
N GLN A 35 -11.09 -6.40 -0.78
CA GLN A 35 -11.71 -6.38 0.55
C GLN A 35 -11.73 -4.98 1.15
N ALA A 36 -10.61 -4.27 1.12
CA ALA A 36 -10.49 -2.92 1.68
C ALA A 36 -11.43 -1.91 1.00
N LEU A 37 -11.56 -1.99 -0.34
CA LEU A 37 -12.43 -1.11 -1.13
C LEU A 37 -13.92 -1.32 -0.84
N HIS A 38 -14.32 -2.51 -0.38
CA HIS A 38 -15.71 -2.79 -0.02
C HIS A 38 -16.06 -2.43 1.44
N LEU A 39 -15.08 -2.06 2.26
CA LEU A 39 -15.32 -1.63 3.63
C LEU A 39 -15.84 -0.19 3.68
N LYS A 40 -16.70 0.07 4.65
CA LYS A 40 -17.09 1.45 4.98
C LYS A 40 -15.97 2.07 5.82
N PRO A 41 -15.30 3.14 5.36
CA PRO A 41 -14.20 3.74 6.11
C PRO A 41 -14.70 4.48 7.36
N ASP A 42 -13.93 4.36 8.44
CA ASP A 42 -14.05 5.16 9.66
C ASP A 42 -12.90 6.19 9.71
N LEU A 43 -13.20 7.43 9.36
CA LEU A 43 -12.20 8.51 9.36
C LEU A 43 -11.67 8.85 10.77
N ALA A 44 -12.46 8.58 11.82
CA ALA A 44 -12.00 8.78 13.19
C ALA A 44 -10.96 7.72 13.58
N ASN A 45 -11.12 6.48 13.13
CA ASN A 45 -10.09 5.46 13.25
C ASN A 45 -8.90 5.76 12.34
N GLY A 46 -9.14 6.15 11.09
CA GLY A 46 -8.08 6.55 10.14
C GLY A 46 -7.16 7.63 10.71
N ARG A 47 -7.71 8.62 11.41
CA ARG A 47 -6.92 9.63 12.14
C ARG A 47 -6.02 9.04 13.21
N LYS A 48 -6.50 8.03 13.96
CA LYS A 48 -5.69 7.38 15.00
C LYS A 48 -4.58 6.55 14.39
N VAL A 49 -4.89 5.78 13.35
CA VAL A 49 -3.92 4.98 12.60
C VAL A 49 -2.85 5.88 11.99
N TYR A 50 -3.24 7.04 11.45
CA TYR A 50 -2.32 7.99 10.82
C TYR A 50 -1.22 8.51 11.76
N LEU A 51 -1.40 8.50 13.08
CA LEU A 51 -0.39 8.97 14.03
C LEU A 51 0.98 8.30 13.85
N VAL A 52 1.00 7.01 13.52
CA VAL A 52 2.26 6.31 13.25
C VAL A 52 2.85 6.69 11.89
N CYS A 53 2.03 6.96 10.91
CA CYS A 53 2.45 7.39 9.57
C CYS A 53 3.06 8.80 9.59
N SER A 54 2.52 9.67 10.43
CA SER A 54 2.93 11.08 10.54
C SER A 54 4.38 11.26 11.00
N VAL A 55 4.97 10.25 11.62
CA VAL A 55 6.39 10.30 12.06
C VAL A 55 7.34 10.51 10.89
N CYS A 56 7.03 9.92 9.73
CA CYS A 56 7.83 10.03 8.51
C CYS A 56 7.16 10.94 7.48
N HIS A 57 5.84 10.80 7.31
CA HIS A 57 5.09 11.55 6.28
C HIS A 57 4.62 12.93 6.75
N GLN A 58 4.97 13.35 7.96
CA GLN A 58 4.55 14.59 8.62
C GLN A 58 3.06 14.62 9.00
N PRO A 59 2.64 15.47 9.95
CA PRO A 59 1.23 15.55 10.38
C PRO A 59 0.26 15.89 9.24
N GLU A 60 0.70 16.64 8.25
CA GLU A 60 -0.05 17.09 7.09
C GLU A 60 0.00 16.09 5.92
N GLY A 61 0.83 15.06 5.99
CA GLY A 61 1.04 14.10 4.91
C GLY A 61 1.92 14.61 3.77
N TRP A 62 2.63 15.70 3.97
CA TRP A 62 3.43 16.39 2.93
C TRP A 62 4.77 15.72 2.64
N GLY A 63 5.21 14.82 3.54
CA GLY A 63 6.52 14.17 3.40
C GLY A 63 7.67 15.12 3.63
N THR A 64 8.79 14.90 2.95
CA THR A 64 9.99 15.73 3.10
C THR A 64 10.45 16.30 1.76
N THR A 65 10.88 17.55 1.76
CA THR A 65 11.30 18.27 0.55
C THR A 65 12.58 17.71 -0.08
N ASP A 66 13.36 16.92 0.68
CA ASP A 66 14.52 16.19 0.17
C ASP A 66 14.15 14.91 -0.59
N GLY A 67 12.87 14.52 -0.57
CA GLY A 67 12.35 13.32 -1.22
C GLY A 67 12.56 12.02 -0.45
N THR A 68 13.06 12.07 0.79
CA THR A 68 13.24 10.85 1.61
C THR A 68 11.90 10.19 1.91
N TYR A 69 10.90 10.98 2.24
CA TYR A 69 9.52 10.52 2.46
C TYR A 69 8.58 11.23 1.51
N PRO A 70 7.76 10.48 0.72
CA PRO A 70 6.85 11.08 -0.24
C PRO A 70 5.72 11.83 0.44
N GLN A 71 5.20 12.84 -0.26
CA GLN A 71 3.88 13.37 0.02
C GLN A 71 2.84 12.28 -0.24
N ILE A 72 1.99 12.04 0.75
CA ILE A 72 0.84 11.13 0.64
C ILE A 72 -0.49 11.89 0.77
N ALA A 73 -0.45 13.15 1.18
CA ALA A 73 -1.61 14.03 1.26
C ALA A 73 -2.35 14.10 -0.08
N GLY A 74 -3.67 13.94 -0.05
CA GLY A 74 -4.53 14.03 -1.22
C GLY A 74 -4.40 12.89 -2.23
N GLN A 75 -3.58 11.88 -1.95
CA GLN A 75 -3.50 10.69 -2.79
C GLN A 75 -4.81 9.89 -2.70
N TYR A 76 -5.27 9.39 -3.83
CA TYR A 76 -6.47 8.56 -3.90
C TYR A 76 -6.42 7.38 -2.94
N ALA A 77 -7.53 7.14 -2.23
CA ALA A 77 -7.61 6.06 -1.25
C ALA A 77 -7.31 4.70 -1.87
N GLU A 78 -7.82 4.42 -3.07
CA GLU A 78 -7.58 3.16 -3.80
C GLU A 78 -6.09 2.95 -4.10
N VAL A 79 -5.38 4.00 -4.44
CA VAL A 79 -3.92 3.96 -4.69
C VAL A 79 -3.17 3.65 -3.39
N THR A 80 -3.53 4.32 -2.29
CA THR A 80 -2.89 4.10 -1.00
C THR A 80 -3.16 2.69 -0.48
N ILE A 81 -4.41 2.19 -0.58
CA ILE A 81 -4.80 0.82 -0.26
C ILE A 81 -3.96 -0.17 -1.07
N LYS A 82 -3.89 0.03 -2.40
CA LYS A 82 -3.11 -0.84 -3.28
C LYS A 82 -1.64 -0.85 -2.91
N GLN A 83 -1.04 0.30 -2.66
CA GLN A 83 0.39 0.40 -2.33
C GLN A 83 0.72 -0.29 -1.00
N LEU A 84 -0.11 -0.14 0.02
CA LEU A 84 0.08 -0.83 1.31
C LEU A 84 -0.08 -2.34 1.16
N ALA A 85 -1.06 -2.81 0.40
CA ALA A 85 -1.24 -4.23 0.10
C ALA A 85 -0.07 -4.82 -0.69
N ASP A 86 0.44 -4.10 -1.70
CA ASP A 86 1.59 -4.52 -2.50
C ASP A 86 2.89 -4.57 -1.67
N ILE A 87 3.11 -3.61 -0.77
CA ILE A 87 4.26 -3.63 0.15
C ILE A 87 4.15 -4.84 1.08
N ARG A 88 2.97 -5.07 1.66
CA ARG A 88 2.70 -6.22 2.54
C ARG A 88 2.94 -7.56 1.85
N ALA A 89 2.47 -7.69 0.61
CA ALA A 89 2.65 -8.88 -0.21
C ALA A 89 4.05 -8.97 -0.86
N ARG A 90 4.91 -7.98 -0.65
CA ARG A 90 6.24 -7.87 -1.28
C ARG A 90 6.22 -7.74 -2.80
N ASN A 91 5.08 -7.39 -3.40
CA ASN A 91 4.98 -7.02 -4.81
C ASN A 91 5.66 -5.67 -5.09
N ARG A 92 5.71 -4.81 -4.06
CA ARG A 92 6.46 -3.56 -4.07
C ARG A 92 7.56 -3.63 -3.00
N ASP A 93 8.81 -3.59 -3.44
CA ASP A 93 9.96 -3.55 -2.53
C ASP A 93 10.02 -2.19 -1.84
N ASN A 94 9.78 -2.18 -0.53
CA ASN A 94 9.95 -1.01 0.33
C ASN A 94 10.25 -1.46 1.76
N PRO A 95 11.53 -1.74 2.07
CA PRO A 95 11.92 -2.27 3.36
C PRO A 95 11.65 -1.32 4.53
N ILE A 96 11.59 0.00 4.28
CA ILE A 96 11.29 1.01 5.30
C ILE A 96 9.81 0.94 5.69
N MET A 97 8.90 0.85 4.70
CA MET A 97 7.46 0.81 4.94
C MET A 97 6.94 -0.57 5.33
N LEU A 98 7.66 -1.65 4.99
CA LEU A 98 7.19 -3.02 5.22
C LEU A 98 6.75 -3.30 6.67
N PRO A 99 7.49 -2.93 7.73
CA PRO A 99 7.08 -3.19 9.11
C PRO A 99 5.75 -2.54 9.47
N PHE A 100 5.45 -1.38 8.89
CA PHE A 100 4.21 -0.63 9.13
C PHE A 100 3.03 -1.18 8.35
N ALA A 101 3.26 -1.79 7.18
CA ALA A 101 2.23 -2.39 6.35
C ALA A 101 1.81 -3.80 6.80
N MET A 102 2.56 -4.48 7.67
CA MET A 102 2.29 -5.87 8.08
C MET A 102 0.96 -6.02 8.84
N THR A 103 0.35 -7.21 8.76
CA THR A 103 -0.96 -7.52 9.37
C THR A 103 -1.01 -7.39 10.89
N ASN A 104 0.13 -7.52 11.56
CA ASN A 104 0.24 -7.25 13.00
C ASN A 104 0.30 -5.74 13.34
N SER A 105 0.49 -4.89 12.33
CA SER A 105 0.54 -3.43 12.49
C SER A 105 -0.74 -2.77 11.99
N LEU A 106 -1.29 -3.24 10.88
CA LEU A 106 -2.52 -2.72 10.26
C LEU A 106 -3.46 -3.87 9.90
N THR A 107 -4.72 -3.76 10.31
CA THR A 107 -5.80 -4.61 9.78
C THR A 107 -6.23 -4.10 8.39
N ILE A 108 -7.03 -4.88 7.66
CA ILE A 108 -7.61 -4.43 6.37
C ILE A 108 -8.53 -3.22 6.58
N GLN A 109 -9.27 -3.18 7.70
CA GLN A 109 -10.09 -2.03 8.06
C GLN A 109 -9.22 -0.79 8.31
N ASP A 110 -8.10 -0.93 9.04
CA ASP A 110 -7.18 0.19 9.29
C ASP A 110 -6.59 0.74 7.99
N ILE A 111 -6.30 -0.14 7.02
CA ILE A 111 -5.83 0.29 5.69
C ILE A 111 -6.90 1.10 4.98
N ALA A 112 -8.16 0.65 4.95
CA ALA A 112 -9.25 1.41 4.36
C ALA A 112 -9.40 2.76 5.07
N ASP A 113 -9.49 2.76 6.40
CA ASP A 113 -9.74 3.95 7.21
C ASP A 113 -8.67 5.02 7.03
N VAL A 114 -7.39 4.62 7.10
CA VAL A 114 -6.26 5.55 6.96
C VAL A 114 -6.10 6.06 5.54
N SER A 115 -6.39 5.24 4.53
CA SER A 115 -6.29 5.64 3.13
C SER A 115 -7.33 6.71 2.79
N TYR A 116 -8.57 6.51 3.18
CA TYR A 116 -9.61 7.54 3.00
C TYR A 116 -9.35 8.77 3.86
N TYR A 117 -8.77 8.64 5.04
CA TYR A 117 -8.37 9.79 5.85
C TYR A 117 -7.29 10.64 5.17
N ILE A 118 -6.25 10.01 4.59
CA ILE A 118 -5.15 10.67 3.88
C ILE A 118 -5.64 11.38 2.61
N GLU A 119 -6.59 10.79 1.89
CA GLU A 119 -7.18 11.39 0.67
C GLU A 119 -7.79 12.77 0.91
N HIS A 120 -8.26 13.03 2.13
CA HIS A 120 -8.85 14.31 2.51
C HIS A 120 -7.81 15.39 2.92
N PHE A 121 -6.54 15.06 2.93
CA PHE A 121 -5.52 16.04 3.29
C PHE A 121 -5.26 17.01 2.15
N PRO A 122 -5.09 18.32 2.44
CA PRO A 122 -4.64 19.27 1.45
C PRO A 122 -3.19 18.95 1.06
N MET A 123 -2.91 18.96 -0.24
CA MET A 123 -1.54 18.81 -0.73
C MET A 123 -0.69 20.03 -0.38
N ASP A 124 0.61 19.81 -0.18
CA ASP A 124 1.59 20.89 -0.09
C ASP A 124 1.70 21.60 -1.45
N PRO A 125 1.45 22.91 -1.53
CA PRO A 125 1.64 23.66 -2.76
C PRO A 125 3.13 23.89 -3.11
N ASP A 126 4.04 23.72 -2.14
CA ASP A 126 5.49 23.91 -2.32
C ASP A 126 6.21 22.56 -2.41
N ASN A 127 5.97 21.85 -3.51
CA ASN A 127 6.51 20.52 -3.76
C ASN A 127 7.83 20.50 -4.54
N GLY A 128 8.44 21.67 -4.71
CA GLY A 128 9.71 21.84 -5.41
C GLY A 128 9.58 21.89 -6.94
N VAL A 129 10.63 22.39 -7.57
CA VAL A 129 10.69 22.58 -9.03
C VAL A 129 11.99 21.97 -9.55
N GLY A 130 11.91 21.29 -10.68
CA GLY A 130 13.07 20.76 -11.38
C GLY A 130 13.90 21.85 -12.06
N PRO A 131 15.07 21.50 -12.61
CA PRO A 131 15.99 22.46 -13.24
C PRO A 131 15.42 23.10 -14.52
N GLY A 132 14.32 22.58 -15.07
CA GLY A 132 13.69 23.12 -16.28
C GLY A 132 14.48 22.84 -17.57
N THR A 133 15.41 21.89 -17.55
CA THR A 133 16.15 21.44 -18.74
C THR A 133 15.36 20.37 -19.48
N ASP A 134 15.53 20.35 -20.81
CA ASP A 134 14.95 19.32 -21.70
C ASP A 134 13.43 19.10 -21.55
N LEU A 135 12.68 20.20 -21.29
CA LEU A 135 11.23 20.13 -21.07
C LEU A 135 10.48 19.55 -22.27
N GLU A 136 10.91 19.86 -23.51
CA GLU A 136 10.29 19.29 -24.73
C GLU A 136 10.47 17.77 -24.81
N LEU A 137 11.65 17.27 -24.42
CA LEU A 137 11.89 15.83 -24.36
C LEU A 137 11.04 15.21 -23.24
N GLY A 138 11.02 15.83 -22.07
CA GLY A 138 10.20 15.38 -20.94
C GLY A 138 8.73 15.29 -21.29
N GLN A 139 8.19 16.31 -21.99
CA GLN A 139 6.79 16.31 -22.46
C GLN A 139 6.52 15.14 -23.41
N ARG A 140 7.34 14.94 -24.44
CA ARG A 140 7.17 13.82 -25.37
C ARG A 140 7.21 12.47 -24.65
N LEU A 141 8.19 12.26 -23.77
CA LEU A 141 8.30 11.01 -23.01
C LEU A 141 7.09 10.77 -22.11
N TYR A 142 6.56 11.81 -21.49
CA TYR A 142 5.37 11.72 -20.66
C TYR A 142 4.13 11.35 -21.48
N GLU A 143 3.93 12.04 -22.62
CA GLU A 143 2.81 11.79 -23.55
C GLU A 143 2.84 10.37 -24.12
N GLU A 144 4.05 9.87 -24.44
CA GLU A 144 4.23 8.53 -25.03
C GLU A 144 4.12 7.38 -24.04
N ASN A 145 4.45 7.60 -22.75
CA ASN A 145 4.66 6.49 -21.81
C ASN A 145 3.87 6.59 -20.51
N CYS A 146 3.39 7.78 -20.11
CA CYS A 146 2.87 8.00 -18.77
C CYS A 146 1.39 8.44 -18.75
N VAL A 147 0.95 9.16 -19.78
CA VAL A 147 -0.36 9.81 -19.82
C VAL A 147 -1.53 8.84 -19.66
N ASP A 148 -1.43 7.65 -20.23
CA ASP A 148 -2.49 6.65 -20.19
C ASP A 148 -2.85 6.17 -18.78
N CYS A 149 -1.90 6.24 -17.87
CA CYS A 149 -2.10 5.83 -16.48
C CYS A 149 -2.22 7.03 -15.55
N HIS A 150 -1.44 8.10 -15.79
CA HIS A 150 -1.35 9.21 -14.86
C HIS A 150 -2.18 10.43 -15.26
N GLY A 151 -2.80 10.42 -16.46
CA GLY A 151 -3.55 11.55 -17.00
C GLY A 151 -2.64 12.64 -17.58
N GLU A 152 -3.20 13.59 -18.32
CA GLU A 152 -2.45 14.61 -19.06
C GLU A 152 -1.58 15.51 -18.18
N ARG A 153 -1.94 15.68 -16.91
CA ARG A 153 -1.25 16.55 -15.94
C ARG A 153 -0.80 15.83 -14.68
N GLY A 154 -0.74 14.50 -14.72
CA GLY A 154 -0.38 13.71 -13.55
C GLY A 154 -1.48 13.61 -12.49
N GLN A 155 -2.72 13.97 -12.85
CA GLN A 155 -3.87 13.94 -11.95
C GLN A 155 -4.44 12.53 -11.72
N GLY A 156 -3.87 11.51 -12.35
CA GLY A 156 -4.40 10.15 -12.34
C GLY A 156 -5.58 9.96 -13.30
N VAL A 157 -6.02 8.72 -13.41
CA VAL A 157 -7.19 8.30 -14.20
C VAL A 157 -8.12 7.54 -13.28
N PRO A 158 -9.38 7.98 -13.08
CA PRO A 158 -10.28 7.41 -12.07
C PRO A 158 -10.50 5.90 -12.18
N GLU A 159 -10.43 5.35 -13.40
CA GLU A 159 -10.64 3.92 -13.66
C GLU A 159 -9.37 3.08 -13.45
N LYS A 160 -8.24 3.71 -13.17
CA LYS A 160 -6.94 3.05 -13.00
C LYS A 160 -6.37 3.40 -11.62
N PRO A 161 -5.98 2.41 -10.81
CA PRO A 161 -5.36 2.66 -9.51
C PRO A 161 -3.90 3.10 -9.66
N SER A 162 -3.69 4.17 -10.44
CA SER A 162 -2.40 4.78 -10.72
C SER A 162 -2.20 6.00 -9.83
N PRO A 163 -1.00 6.19 -9.26
CA PRO A 163 -0.74 7.30 -8.37
C PRO A 163 -1.00 8.65 -9.02
N LEU A 164 -1.61 9.56 -8.25
CA LEU A 164 -1.58 10.98 -8.50
C LEU A 164 -0.12 11.44 -8.42
N LEU A 165 0.42 11.98 -9.51
CA LEU A 165 1.79 12.53 -9.58
C LEU A 165 1.80 14.04 -9.30
N GLN A 166 0.70 14.71 -9.68
CA GLN A 166 0.51 16.12 -9.43
C GLN A 166 0.63 16.41 -7.94
N GLY A 167 1.45 17.36 -7.56
CA GLY A 167 1.68 17.71 -6.17
C GLY A 167 2.75 16.87 -5.45
N GLN A 168 3.26 15.79 -6.04
CA GLN A 168 4.32 15.01 -5.42
C GLN A 168 5.63 15.81 -5.35
N GLN A 169 6.40 15.61 -4.29
CA GLN A 169 7.70 16.23 -4.09
C GLN A 169 8.62 15.92 -5.28
N TYR A 170 9.16 16.97 -5.92
CA TYR A 170 10.06 16.82 -7.08
C TYR A 170 11.22 15.85 -6.79
N ARG A 171 11.84 15.99 -5.62
CA ARG A 171 12.97 15.13 -5.21
C ARG A 171 12.61 13.67 -5.02
N TYR A 172 11.34 13.35 -4.79
CA TYR A 172 10.86 11.99 -4.68
C TYR A 172 10.63 11.34 -6.06
N LEU A 173 10.32 12.16 -7.09
CA LEU A 173 10.05 11.67 -8.45
C LEU A 173 11.31 11.38 -9.26
N VAL A 174 12.51 11.87 -8.85
CA VAL A 174 13.76 11.79 -9.62
C VAL A 174 14.81 10.84 -9.07
#